data_8159b9a048107f8529832fba1e4b6ff2
#
_entry.id   8159b9a048107f8529832fba1e4b6ff2
#
_cell.length_a   1.000
_cell.length_b   1.000
_cell.length_c   1.000
_cell.angle_alpha   90.00
_cell.angle_beta   90.00
_cell.angle_gamma   90.00
#
_symmetry.space_group_name_H-M   'P 1'
#
loop_
_entity.id
_entity.type
_entity.pdbx_description
1 polymer ?
#
loop_
_entity_poly.entity_id
_entity_poly.type
_entity_poly.pdbx_seq_one_letter_code
_entity_poly.pdbx_strand_id
1 'polypeptide(L)'
;MSDLGNAIAARRTFAIISHPDAGKTTMTETLLLLGNAIQVAGSVKGKRGPHATSDWMSMEQERGISVTSSVMQFPYGNRVVNLLDTPGHEDFSEDTYRTLTAVDSALMVIDGAKGVEDRTIKLMNVCRLRDTPIFSFVNKMDRDIRDPIDLLDEIEEVLKIQGAPINWPVGMGKEFKGVYNLYTDIIHCYTPGQGAVLADDKRIEGLDSDAARELLGAEYVDFCDEIELVRGASHSFDLDAFLAGKLSPVFFGTALGNFGVREMLDDFVKWAPPPQGRATTERDVAADESPLSGFVFKIQANMDPRHRDRIAFMRVCSGRYTKGMKMRHVRIGKEVKIADAVTFKAGERVLVEEAVSGDIIGLHNHGTIQIGDTFTEGEALQFTGIPHFAPELFRRIRLTDPMKSKQLQRGLQQLSEEGSTQVFAPITSTDLIVGAVGQLQFDVVAYRLKDEYKVEAIYEPVNVYTARWITCDDARKLEEFRKKAADQLSVDGGGHLTYLAPTRVNLSLMEERWPDLAFRATREH
;
A
#
# COMPACT_ATOMS: atom_id res chain seq x y z
N MET A 1 -29.43 -12.52 4.35
CA MET A 1 -28.61 -11.31 4.67
C MET A 1 -29.40 -10.07 4.26
N SER A 2 -29.22 -8.93 4.94
CA SER A 2 -29.78 -7.65 4.50
C SER A 2 -29.17 -7.21 3.17
N ASP A 3 -29.79 -6.26 2.47
CA ASP A 3 -29.23 -5.65 1.26
C ASP A 3 -27.83 -5.09 1.52
N LEU A 4 -27.63 -4.41 2.67
CA LEU A 4 -26.34 -3.92 3.12
C LEU A 4 -25.32 -5.07 3.31
N GLY A 5 -25.71 -6.15 3.99
CA GLY A 5 -24.83 -7.30 4.21
C GLY A 5 -24.38 -7.97 2.91
N ASN A 6 -25.26 -8.09 1.92
CA ASN A 6 -24.91 -8.63 0.60
C ASN A 6 -23.94 -7.71 -0.15
N ALA A 7 -24.18 -6.39 -0.09
CA ALA A 7 -23.31 -5.41 -0.69
C ALA A 7 -21.89 -5.43 -0.08
N ILE A 8 -21.77 -5.54 1.25
CA ILE A 8 -20.50 -5.66 1.98
C ILE A 8 -19.79 -6.97 1.61
N ALA A 9 -20.51 -8.11 1.64
CA ALA A 9 -19.94 -9.41 1.30
C ALA A 9 -19.39 -9.50 -0.13
N ALA A 10 -19.85 -8.63 -1.04
CA ALA A 10 -19.35 -8.54 -2.40
C ALA A 10 -18.02 -7.77 -2.52
N ARG A 11 -17.55 -7.04 -1.49
CA ARG A 11 -16.32 -6.24 -1.55
C ARG A 11 -15.09 -7.10 -1.30
N ARG A 12 -14.01 -6.78 -2.04
CA ARG A 12 -12.66 -7.28 -1.82
C ARG A 12 -11.71 -6.10 -1.88
N THR A 13 -11.04 -5.82 -0.78
CA THR A 13 -10.15 -4.65 -0.68
C THR A 13 -8.76 -5.11 -0.30
N PHE A 14 -7.82 -4.91 -1.21
CA PHE A 14 -6.45 -5.40 -1.03
C PHE A 14 -5.40 -4.43 -1.56
N ALA A 15 -4.18 -4.58 -1.03
CA ALA A 15 -3.01 -3.88 -1.52
C ALA A 15 -2.09 -4.82 -2.29
N ILE A 16 -1.46 -4.34 -3.35
CA ILE A 16 -0.32 -5.02 -3.97
C ILE A 16 0.94 -4.49 -3.34
N ILE A 17 1.75 -5.41 -2.82
CA ILE A 17 3.03 -5.14 -2.16
C ILE A 17 4.15 -5.95 -2.82
N SER A 18 5.34 -5.37 -2.91
CA SER A 18 6.50 -6.05 -3.47
C SER A 18 7.79 -5.31 -3.18
N HIS A 19 8.92 -5.97 -3.42
CA HIS A 19 10.20 -5.30 -3.66
C HIS A 19 10.17 -4.49 -4.99
N PRO A 20 10.95 -3.41 -5.13
CA PRO A 20 11.11 -2.71 -6.41
C PRO A 20 11.48 -3.66 -7.56
N ASP A 21 10.95 -3.39 -8.75
CA ASP A 21 11.17 -4.19 -9.96
C ASP A 21 10.62 -5.64 -9.95
N ALA A 22 9.92 -6.10 -8.91
CA ALA A 22 9.28 -7.41 -8.90
C ALA A 22 8.12 -7.55 -9.91
N GLY A 23 7.67 -6.44 -10.50
CA GLY A 23 6.61 -6.41 -11.52
C GLY A 23 5.24 -5.99 -10.98
N LYS A 24 5.21 -5.28 -9.84
CA LYS A 24 3.99 -4.81 -9.19
C LYS A 24 3.08 -4.00 -10.12
N THR A 25 3.61 -2.93 -10.75
CA THR A 25 2.85 -2.08 -11.66
C THR A 25 2.31 -2.86 -12.87
N THR A 26 3.11 -3.80 -13.40
CA THR A 26 2.64 -4.71 -14.47
C THR A 26 1.50 -5.60 -13.98
N MET A 27 1.58 -6.12 -12.75
CA MET A 27 0.51 -6.89 -12.12
C MET A 27 -0.77 -6.06 -11.98
N THR A 28 -0.64 -4.81 -11.49
CA THR A 28 -1.76 -3.85 -11.38
C THR A 28 -2.45 -3.65 -12.74
N GLU A 29 -1.70 -3.38 -13.80
CA GLU A 29 -2.24 -3.20 -15.16
C GLU A 29 -2.95 -4.48 -15.67
N THR A 30 -2.37 -5.65 -15.40
CA THR A 30 -2.99 -6.94 -15.77
C THR A 30 -4.31 -7.15 -15.04
N LEU A 31 -4.37 -6.85 -13.74
CA LEU A 31 -5.61 -6.95 -12.95
C LEU A 31 -6.70 -5.99 -13.45
N LEU A 32 -6.33 -4.76 -13.81
CA LEU A 32 -7.26 -3.78 -14.39
C LEU A 32 -7.76 -4.23 -15.78
N LEU A 33 -6.90 -4.84 -16.58
CA LEU A 33 -7.27 -5.42 -17.88
C LEU A 33 -8.26 -6.57 -17.71
N LEU A 34 -8.00 -7.49 -16.77
CA LEU A 34 -8.90 -8.61 -16.43
C LEU A 34 -10.26 -8.13 -15.91
N GLY A 35 -10.27 -7.04 -15.14
CA GLY A 35 -11.48 -6.38 -14.65
C GLY A 35 -12.20 -5.53 -15.69
N ASN A 36 -11.75 -5.51 -16.96
CA ASN A 36 -12.25 -4.64 -18.03
C ASN A 36 -12.27 -3.15 -17.64
N ALA A 37 -11.41 -2.74 -16.71
CA ALA A 37 -11.27 -1.36 -16.30
C ALA A 37 -10.44 -0.57 -17.32
N ILE A 38 -9.51 -1.23 -17.99
CA ILE A 38 -8.71 -0.69 -19.11
C ILE A 38 -8.80 -1.63 -20.31
N GLN A 39 -8.56 -1.09 -21.51
CA GLN A 39 -8.61 -1.86 -22.77
C GLN A 39 -7.23 -2.39 -23.19
N VAL A 40 -6.17 -1.72 -22.76
CA VAL A 40 -4.76 -2.08 -23.07
C VAL A 40 -3.93 -1.79 -21.85
N ALA A 41 -3.11 -2.76 -21.43
CA ALA A 41 -2.19 -2.59 -20.30
C ALA A 41 -1.08 -1.59 -20.65
N GLY A 42 -0.83 -0.65 -19.75
CA GLY A 42 0.26 0.32 -19.86
C GLY A 42 1.63 -0.28 -19.50
N SER A 43 2.71 0.43 -19.81
CA SER A 43 4.08 0.00 -19.56
C SER A 43 4.88 1.03 -18.74
N VAL A 44 5.61 0.56 -17.73
CA VAL A 44 6.47 1.40 -16.87
C VAL A 44 7.72 1.90 -17.62
N LYS A 45 8.29 1.11 -18.52
CA LYS A 45 9.58 1.38 -19.20
C LYS A 45 9.45 1.57 -20.71
N GLY A 46 8.27 1.68 -21.25
CA GLY A 46 8.05 1.79 -22.70
C GLY A 46 8.25 3.23 -23.22
N LYS A 47 9.25 3.44 -24.11
CA LYS A 47 9.37 4.71 -24.86
C LYS A 47 8.28 4.90 -25.93
N ARG A 48 7.48 3.88 -26.21
CA ARG A 48 6.38 3.89 -27.20
C ARG A 48 5.23 3.05 -26.67
N GLY A 49 4.18 3.69 -26.18
CA GLY A 49 2.96 3.06 -25.65
C GLY A 49 2.31 3.88 -24.53
N PRO A 50 1.09 3.53 -24.09
CA PRO A 50 0.48 4.17 -22.94
C PRO A 50 1.28 3.91 -21.67
N HIS A 51 1.40 4.94 -20.82
CA HIS A 51 1.98 4.79 -19.48
C HIS A 51 1.04 3.98 -18.58
N ALA A 52 1.59 3.40 -17.50
CA ALA A 52 0.81 2.67 -16.52
C ALA A 52 -0.25 3.59 -15.86
N THR A 53 -1.45 3.06 -15.69
CA THR A 53 -2.60 3.80 -15.15
C THR A 53 -2.38 4.21 -13.69
N SER A 54 -1.59 3.42 -12.94
CA SER A 54 -1.23 3.69 -11.55
C SER A 54 -0.23 4.83 -11.39
N ASP A 55 0.65 5.08 -12.39
CA ASP A 55 1.71 6.07 -12.35
C ASP A 55 1.24 7.38 -13.01
N TRP A 56 0.55 8.21 -12.26
CA TRP A 56 -0.09 9.43 -12.79
C TRP A 56 0.78 10.69 -12.71
N MET A 57 1.83 10.70 -11.85
CA MET A 57 2.77 11.82 -11.76
C MET A 57 3.77 11.77 -12.92
N SER A 58 4.07 12.93 -13.54
CA SER A 58 5.10 13.03 -14.58
C SER A 58 6.46 12.51 -14.11
N MET A 59 6.80 12.72 -12.84
CA MET A 59 8.04 12.23 -12.26
C MET A 59 8.07 10.71 -12.11
N GLU A 60 6.95 10.06 -11.79
CA GLU A 60 6.81 8.60 -11.76
C GLU A 60 7.05 8.01 -13.14
N GLN A 61 6.44 8.63 -14.16
CA GLN A 61 6.57 8.22 -15.56
C GLN A 61 8.00 8.43 -16.10
N GLU A 62 8.66 9.55 -15.75
CA GLU A 62 10.04 9.84 -16.17
C GLU A 62 11.05 8.91 -15.52
N ARG A 63 10.89 8.59 -14.23
CA ARG A 63 11.81 7.75 -13.46
C ARG A 63 11.46 6.27 -13.51
N GLY A 64 10.24 5.91 -13.89
CA GLY A 64 9.74 4.54 -13.92
C GLY A 64 9.62 3.90 -12.54
N ILE A 65 9.26 4.71 -11.52
CA ILE A 65 9.05 4.27 -10.14
C ILE A 65 7.78 4.90 -9.58
N SER A 66 6.95 4.11 -8.92
CA SER A 66 5.77 4.60 -8.20
C SER A 66 6.20 5.25 -6.88
N VAL A 67 5.73 6.48 -6.66
CA VAL A 67 6.07 7.32 -5.50
C VAL A 67 4.94 7.33 -4.48
N THR A 68 3.69 7.25 -4.96
CA THR A 68 2.49 7.31 -4.13
C THR A 68 1.60 6.09 -4.40
N SER A 69 0.83 5.69 -3.38
CA SER A 69 -0.19 4.64 -3.55
C SER A 69 -1.33 5.15 -4.44
N SER A 70 -1.81 4.30 -5.34
CA SER A 70 -2.99 4.57 -6.17
C SER A 70 -4.16 3.70 -5.74
N VAL A 71 -5.37 4.27 -5.76
CA VAL A 71 -6.61 3.56 -5.42
C VAL A 71 -7.42 3.37 -6.70
N MET A 72 -7.83 2.14 -6.96
CA MET A 72 -8.60 1.80 -8.16
C MET A 72 -9.72 0.82 -7.80
N GLN A 73 -10.87 0.98 -8.45
CA GLN A 73 -12.02 0.12 -8.24
C GLN A 73 -12.50 -0.46 -9.57
N PHE A 74 -12.78 -1.75 -9.58
CA PHE A 74 -13.36 -2.43 -10.74
C PHE A 74 -14.26 -3.61 -10.35
N PRO A 75 -15.26 -3.97 -11.18
CA PRO A 75 -16.03 -5.17 -10.99
C PRO A 75 -15.25 -6.39 -11.48
N TYR A 76 -15.38 -7.52 -10.78
CA TYR A 76 -14.88 -8.82 -11.26
C TYR A 76 -15.81 -9.94 -10.81
N GLY A 77 -16.39 -10.67 -11.76
CA GLY A 77 -17.46 -11.63 -11.48
C GLY A 77 -18.63 -10.96 -10.74
N ASN A 78 -18.98 -11.50 -9.59
CA ASN A 78 -20.02 -10.95 -8.71
C ASN A 78 -19.44 -10.08 -7.55
N ARG A 79 -18.18 -9.68 -7.66
CA ARG A 79 -17.45 -8.90 -6.64
C ARG A 79 -17.15 -7.49 -7.13
N VAL A 80 -16.94 -6.60 -6.19
CA VAL A 80 -16.35 -5.28 -6.42
C VAL A 80 -14.97 -5.28 -5.76
N VAL A 81 -13.96 -5.07 -6.56
CA VAL A 81 -12.56 -5.09 -6.14
C VAL A 81 -12.08 -3.67 -5.93
N ASN A 82 -11.56 -3.40 -4.74
CA ASN A 82 -10.84 -2.17 -4.41
C ASN A 82 -9.35 -2.51 -4.34
N LEU A 83 -8.60 -2.07 -5.33
CA LEU A 83 -7.18 -2.32 -5.49
C LEU A 83 -6.39 -1.10 -5.06
N LEU A 84 -5.43 -1.29 -4.15
CA LEU A 84 -4.49 -0.27 -3.72
C LEU A 84 -3.09 -0.66 -4.21
N ASP A 85 -2.59 0.05 -5.21
CA ASP A 85 -1.23 -0.12 -5.69
C ASP A 85 -0.29 0.72 -4.82
N THR A 86 0.71 0.10 -4.17
CA THR A 86 1.61 0.76 -3.22
C THR A 86 2.96 1.08 -3.86
N PRO A 87 3.71 2.10 -3.40
CA PRO A 87 5.07 2.31 -3.88
C PRO A 87 5.98 1.13 -3.51
N GLY A 88 6.79 0.68 -4.46
CA GLY A 88 7.75 -0.42 -4.23
C GLY A 88 8.99 0.03 -3.46
N HIS A 89 9.43 1.28 -3.65
CA HIS A 89 10.68 1.79 -3.06
C HIS A 89 10.56 2.03 -1.56
N GLU A 90 11.61 1.67 -0.78
CA GLU A 90 11.59 1.77 0.68
C GLU A 90 11.49 3.20 1.20
N ASP A 91 11.95 4.19 0.46
CA ASP A 91 11.82 5.60 0.82
C ASP A 91 10.36 6.03 1.00
N PHE A 92 9.41 5.32 0.39
CA PHE A 92 7.95 5.57 0.49
C PHE A 92 7.22 4.55 1.37
N SER A 93 7.94 3.89 2.28
CA SER A 93 7.37 2.84 3.14
C SER A 93 6.24 3.31 4.03
N GLU A 94 6.28 4.55 4.51
CA GLU A 94 5.22 5.10 5.36
C GLU A 94 3.87 5.15 4.64
N ASP A 95 3.85 5.55 3.36
CA ASP A 95 2.63 5.52 2.54
C ASP A 95 2.11 4.09 2.34
N THR A 96 3.03 3.13 2.11
CA THR A 96 2.67 1.70 2.03
C THR A 96 2.07 1.20 3.34
N TYR A 97 2.65 1.54 4.49
CA TYR A 97 2.17 1.08 5.79
C TYR A 97 0.78 1.66 6.11
N ARG A 98 0.54 2.94 5.83
CA ARG A 98 -0.79 3.56 5.96
C ARG A 98 -1.80 2.90 5.02
N THR A 99 -1.41 2.62 3.78
CA THR A 99 -2.27 1.94 2.81
C THR A 99 -2.66 0.54 3.28
N LEU A 100 -1.72 -0.22 3.88
CA LEU A 100 -1.99 -1.54 4.46
C LEU A 100 -3.00 -1.48 5.62
N THR A 101 -3.17 -0.33 6.28
CA THR A 101 -4.22 -0.19 7.31
C THR A 101 -5.63 -0.16 6.73
N ALA A 102 -5.77 0.21 5.46
CA ALA A 102 -7.05 0.36 4.79
C ALA A 102 -7.54 -0.89 4.05
N VAL A 103 -6.77 -1.98 4.05
CA VAL A 103 -7.10 -3.20 3.32
C VAL A 103 -7.43 -4.38 4.22
N ASP A 104 -8.05 -5.41 3.64
CA ASP A 104 -8.44 -6.64 4.34
C ASP A 104 -7.57 -7.84 3.94
N SER A 105 -6.79 -7.72 2.87
CA SER A 105 -5.81 -8.71 2.41
C SER A 105 -4.70 -8.04 1.60
N ALA A 106 -3.65 -8.78 1.26
CA ALA A 106 -2.56 -8.29 0.44
C ALA A 106 -2.17 -9.32 -0.64
N LEU A 107 -1.72 -8.82 -1.79
CA LEU A 107 -1.06 -9.60 -2.83
C LEU A 107 0.42 -9.25 -2.82
N MET A 108 1.26 -10.20 -2.45
CA MET A 108 2.71 -10.08 -2.43
C MET A 108 3.30 -10.60 -3.74
N VAL A 109 3.94 -9.72 -4.50
CA VAL A 109 4.59 -10.08 -5.76
C VAL A 109 6.08 -10.29 -5.51
N ILE A 110 6.57 -11.48 -5.83
CA ILE A 110 7.96 -11.93 -5.65
C ILE A 110 8.61 -12.10 -7.01
N ASP A 111 9.82 -11.58 -7.19
CA ASP A 111 10.61 -11.80 -8.40
C ASP A 111 11.20 -13.22 -8.38
N GLY A 112 10.81 -14.09 -9.31
CA GLY A 112 11.27 -15.49 -9.36
C GLY A 112 12.77 -15.64 -9.52
N ALA A 113 13.47 -14.66 -10.11
CA ALA A 113 14.92 -14.70 -10.25
C ALA A 113 15.65 -14.27 -8.97
N LYS A 114 15.04 -13.37 -8.16
CA LYS A 114 15.67 -12.80 -6.98
C LYS A 114 15.22 -13.50 -5.67
N GLY A 115 13.99 -13.99 -5.64
CA GLY A 115 13.38 -14.57 -4.44
C GLY A 115 12.91 -13.51 -3.44
N VAL A 116 13.01 -13.84 -2.15
CA VAL A 116 12.58 -12.97 -1.04
C VAL A 116 13.66 -11.94 -0.73
N GLU A 117 13.35 -10.68 -0.94
CA GLU A 117 14.26 -9.54 -0.70
C GLU A 117 13.90 -8.82 0.62
N ASP A 118 14.84 -8.03 1.18
CA ASP A 118 14.68 -7.34 2.47
C ASP A 118 13.38 -6.52 2.57
N ARG A 119 12.97 -5.89 1.48
CA ARG A 119 11.73 -5.11 1.44
C ARG A 119 10.51 -6.01 1.65
N THR A 120 10.50 -7.19 1.07
CA THR A 120 9.43 -8.19 1.22
C THR A 120 9.28 -8.60 2.69
N ILE A 121 10.41 -8.80 3.38
CA ILE A 121 10.43 -9.14 4.82
C ILE A 121 9.82 -8.00 5.66
N LYS A 122 10.21 -6.75 5.39
CA LYS A 122 9.67 -5.58 6.09
C LYS A 122 8.14 -5.47 5.91
N LEU A 123 7.65 -5.66 4.69
CA LEU A 123 6.22 -5.61 4.36
C LEU A 123 5.44 -6.75 5.03
N MET A 124 6.01 -7.96 5.02
CA MET A 124 5.44 -9.12 5.72
C MET A 124 5.26 -8.84 7.21
N ASN A 125 6.26 -8.24 7.86
CA ASN A 125 6.18 -7.89 9.27
C ASN A 125 5.04 -6.90 9.57
N VAL A 126 4.78 -5.95 8.66
CA VAL A 126 3.65 -5.02 8.81
C VAL A 126 2.30 -5.75 8.66
N CYS A 127 2.18 -6.63 7.66
CA CYS A 127 0.97 -7.46 7.49
C CYS A 127 0.70 -8.34 8.72
N ARG A 128 1.75 -8.91 9.31
CA ARG A 128 1.67 -9.77 10.50
C ARG A 128 1.15 -9.04 11.74
N LEU A 129 1.42 -7.74 11.90
CA LEU A 129 0.89 -6.96 13.03
C LEU A 129 -0.65 -6.93 13.08
N ARG A 130 -1.31 -7.32 11.99
CA ARG A 130 -2.77 -7.30 11.83
C ARG A 130 -3.36 -8.62 11.36
N ASP A 131 -2.54 -9.67 11.34
CA ASP A 131 -2.91 -10.98 10.80
C ASP A 131 -3.54 -10.86 9.39
N THR A 132 -3.04 -9.91 8.58
CA THR A 132 -3.55 -9.65 7.22
C THR A 132 -3.29 -10.87 6.34
N PRO A 133 -4.33 -11.51 5.75
CA PRO A 133 -4.15 -12.61 4.82
C PRO A 133 -3.36 -12.19 3.58
N ILE A 134 -2.39 -13.01 3.17
CA ILE A 134 -1.47 -12.71 2.07
C ILE A 134 -1.55 -13.78 1.01
N PHE A 135 -1.75 -13.37 -0.25
CA PHE A 135 -1.48 -14.16 -1.44
C PHE A 135 -0.05 -13.90 -1.90
N SER A 136 0.69 -14.93 -2.28
CA SER A 136 2.01 -14.82 -2.85
C SER A 136 1.97 -15.15 -4.34
N PHE A 137 2.53 -14.28 -5.17
CA PHE A 137 2.65 -14.50 -6.61
C PHE A 137 4.12 -14.43 -7.03
N VAL A 138 4.68 -15.57 -7.41
CA VAL A 138 6.03 -15.68 -7.96
C VAL A 138 5.96 -15.31 -9.44
N ASN A 139 6.50 -14.14 -9.75
CA ASN A 139 6.40 -13.49 -11.06
C ASN A 139 7.63 -13.72 -11.92
N LYS A 140 7.49 -13.48 -13.22
CA LYS A 140 8.55 -13.52 -14.24
C LYS A 140 8.96 -14.91 -14.66
N MET A 141 8.02 -15.85 -14.69
CA MET A 141 8.27 -17.22 -15.17
C MET A 141 8.72 -17.27 -16.65
N ASP A 142 8.53 -16.20 -17.40
CA ASP A 142 9.04 -15.99 -18.76
C ASP A 142 10.56 -15.74 -18.83
N ARG A 143 11.24 -15.75 -17.70
CA ARG A 143 12.70 -15.60 -17.56
C ARG A 143 13.30 -16.79 -16.82
N ASP A 144 14.63 -16.93 -16.90
CA ASP A 144 15.34 -17.88 -16.05
C ASP A 144 15.20 -17.44 -14.60
N ILE A 145 14.58 -18.27 -13.79
CA ILE A 145 14.33 -18.07 -12.37
C ILE A 145 15.11 -19.08 -11.53
N ARG A 146 15.06 -18.90 -10.22
CA ARG A 146 15.53 -19.90 -9.25
C ARG A 146 14.60 -21.12 -9.25
N ASP A 147 15.09 -22.24 -8.72
CA ASP A 147 14.27 -23.43 -8.57
C ASP A 147 12.95 -23.11 -7.82
N PRO A 148 11.79 -23.51 -8.33
CA PRO A 148 10.50 -23.24 -7.66
C PRO A 148 10.38 -23.84 -6.26
N ILE A 149 11.01 -24.99 -5.99
CA ILE A 149 11.03 -25.62 -4.66
C ILE A 149 11.85 -24.74 -3.71
N ASP A 150 13.06 -24.31 -4.13
CA ASP A 150 13.89 -23.42 -3.32
C ASP A 150 13.19 -22.09 -3.02
N LEU A 151 12.40 -21.56 -3.97
CA LEU A 151 11.61 -20.34 -3.77
C LEU A 151 10.48 -20.54 -2.76
N LEU A 152 9.82 -21.70 -2.78
CA LEU A 152 8.77 -22.04 -1.81
C LEU A 152 9.35 -22.17 -0.40
N ASP A 153 10.46 -22.89 -0.27
CA ASP A 153 11.19 -23.03 0.99
C ASP A 153 11.66 -21.67 1.54
N GLU A 154 12.18 -20.80 0.67
CA GLU A 154 12.60 -19.44 1.07
C GLU A 154 11.41 -18.58 1.55
N ILE A 155 10.24 -18.67 0.88
CA ILE A 155 9.01 -18.00 1.34
C ILE A 155 8.68 -18.45 2.76
N GLU A 156 8.72 -19.75 3.04
CA GLU A 156 8.42 -20.29 4.36
C GLU A 156 9.48 -19.90 5.41
N GLU A 157 10.76 -20.11 5.09
CA GLU A 157 11.84 -19.89 6.05
C GLU A 157 12.06 -18.41 6.37
N VAL A 158 12.03 -17.56 5.34
CA VAL A 158 12.35 -16.13 5.49
C VAL A 158 11.14 -15.34 5.94
N LEU A 159 9.98 -15.58 5.32
CA LEU A 159 8.75 -14.86 5.67
C LEU A 159 8.01 -15.48 6.86
N LYS A 160 8.43 -16.66 7.34
CA LYS A 160 7.79 -17.34 8.48
C LYS A 160 6.28 -17.51 8.33
N ILE A 161 5.85 -17.90 7.13
CA ILE A 161 4.47 -18.19 6.76
C ILE A 161 4.45 -19.50 5.98
N GLN A 162 3.47 -20.36 6.20
CA GLN A 162 3.33 -21.60 5.43
C GLN A 162 2.98 -21.27 3.98
N GLY A 163 3.69 -21.87 3.02
CA GLY A 163 3.45 -21.73 1.60
C GLY A 163 2.61 -22.90 1.07
N ALA A 164 1.43 -22.62 0.52
CA ALA A 164 0.60 -23.61 -0.15
C ALA A 164 0.59 -23.35 -1.66
N PRO A 165 1.35 -24.10 -2.47
CA PRO A 165 1.33 -23.92 -3.92
C PRO A 165 -0.05 -24.32 -4.48
N ILE A 166 -0.64 -23.42 -5.25
CA ILE A 166 -1.92 -23.66 -5.92
C ILE A 166 -1.70 -24.15 -7.34
N ASN A 167 -0.73 -23.56 -8.02
CA ASN A 167 -0.27 -24.01 -9.31
C ASN A 167 1.24 -24.25 -9.27
N TRP A 168 1.75 -24.97 -10.25
CA TRP A 168 3.15 -25.29 -10.42
C TRP A 168 3.62 -25.00 -11.84
N PRO A 169 4.80 -24.38 -12.04
CA PRO A 169 5.26 -24.01 -13.37
C PRO A 169 5.62 -25.22 -14.21
N VAL A 170 5.25 -25.21 -15.47
CA VAL A 170 5.66 -26.18 -16.49
C VAL A 170 6.81 -25.56 -17.27
N GLY A 171 8.03 -25.82 -16.82
CA GLY A 171 9.24 -25.19 -17.34
C GLY A 171 9.42 -23.73 -16.88
N MET A 172 10.49 -23.08 -17.33
CA MET A 172 10.80 -21.68 -17.04
C MET A 172 11.54 -21.01 -18.19
N GLY A 173 11.59 -19.68 -18.20
CA GLY A 173 12.28 -18.91 -19.22
C GLY A 173 11.75 -19.19 -20.63
N LYS A 174 12.61 -19.58 -21.54
CA LYS A 174 12.23 -19.92 -22.91
C LYS A 174 11.44 -21.23 -23.03
N GLU A 175 11.62 -22.11 -22.06
CA GLU A 175 10.93 -23.41 -21.98
C GLU A 175 9.63 -23.32 -21.15
N PHE A 176 9.22 -22.12 -20.73
CA PHE A 176 7.97 -21.93 -19.99
C PHE A 176 6.77 -22.24 -20.88
N LYS A 177 6.10 -23.35 -20.60
CA LYS A 177 4.96 -23.88 -21.35
C LYS A 177 3.61 -23.54 -20.70
N GLY A 178 3.61 -23.22 -19.41
CA GLY A 178 2.38 -22.93 -18.67
C GLY A 178 2.47 -23.18 -17.18
N VAL A 179 1.33 -23.32 -16.54
CA VAL A 179 1.22 -23.73 -15.12
C VAL A 179 0.24 -24.88 -14.97
N TYR A 180 0.58 -25.83 -14.12
CA TYR A 180 -0.29 -26.92 -13.73
C TYR A 180 -0.99 -26.60 -12.40
N ASN A 181 -2.30 -26.63 -12.35
CA ASN A 181 -3.07 -26.42 -11.13
C ASN A 181 -3.14 -27.73 -10.33
N LEU A 182 -2.56 -27.71 -9.12
CA LEU A 182 -2.42 -28.89 -8.24
C LEU A 182 -3.76 -29.44 -7.72
N TYR A 183 -4.82 -28.63 -7.71
CA TYR A 183 -6.13 -28.97 -7.13
C TYR A 183 -7.17 -29.34 -8.18
N THR A 184 -7.08 -28.78 -9.38
CA THR A 184 -8.05 -29.02 -10.45
C THR A 184 -7.55 -29.99 -11.51
N ASP A 185 -6.27 -30.40 -11.46
CA ASP A 185 -5.61 -31.29 -12.44
C ASP A 185 -5.69 -30.74 -13.87
N ILE A 186 -5.46 -29.42 -14.02
CA ILE A 186 -5.52 -28.70 -15.30
C ILE A 186 -4.17 -28.04 -15.58
N ILE A 187 -3.63 -28.22 -16.79
CA ILE A 187 -2.50 -27.43 -17.29
C ILE A 187 -3.08 -26.25 -18.08
N HIS A 188 -2.78 -25.03 -17.63
CA HIS A 188 -3.01 -23.81 -18.40
C HIS A 188 -1.78 -23.56 -19.29
N CYS A 189 -1.97 -23.47 -20.61
CA CYS A 189 -0.87 -23.38 -21.55
C CYS A 189 -0.53 -21.93 -21.86
N TYR A 190 0.74 -21.58 -21.76
CA TYR A 190 1.27 -20.25 -22.07
C TYR A 190 1.60 -20.10 -23.56
N THR A 191 1.20 -18.98 -24.16
CA THR A 191 1.57 -18.62 -25.53
C THR A 191 2.35 -17.31 -25.51
N PRO A 192 3.66 -17.31 -25.84
CA PRO A 192 4.47 -16.10 -25.88
C PRO A 192 3.95 -15.03 -26.85
N GLY A 193 4.08 -13.76 -26.51
CA GLY A 193 3.88 -12.63 -27.42
C GLY A 193 2.50 -11.97 -27.39
N GLN A 194 1.59 -12.37 -26.52
CA GLN A 194 0.23 -11.79 -26.42
C GLN A 194 0.06 -10.78 -25.26
N GLY A 195 1.14 -10.25 -24.71
CA GLY A 195 1.15 -9.46 -23.46
C GLY A 195 0.29 -8.18 -23.41
N ALA A 196 -0.24 -7.71 -24.53
CA ALA A 196 -1.12 -6.52 -24.55
C ALA A 196 -2.63 -6.87 -24.58
N VAL A 197 -2.98 -8.09 -24.82
CA VAL A 197 -4.35 -8.61 -24.92
C VAL A 197 -4.44 -9.93 -24.14
N LEU A 198 -5.59 -10.19 -23.52
CA LEU A 198 -5.85 -11.46 -22.83
C LEU A 198 -5.72 -12.61 -23.83
N ALA A 199 -4.83 -13.57 -23.54
CA ALA A 199 -4.64 -14.76 -24.35
C ALA A 199 -5.85 -15.68 -24.28
N ASP A 200 -6.11 -16.44 -25.35
CA ASP A 200 -7.01 -17.60 -25.28
C ASP A 200 -6.43 -18.61 -24.28
N ASP A 201 -7.26 -19.00 -23.32
CA ASP A 201 -6.91 -19.93 -22.25
C ASP A 201 -6.98 -21.37 -22.80
N LYS A 202 -5.88 -21.80 -23.43
CA LYS A 202 -5.74 -23.20 -23.85
C LYS A 202 -5.47 -24.05 -22.62
N ARG A 203 -6.39 -24.98 -22.33
CA ARG A 203 -6.36 -25.87 -21.18
C ARG A 203 -6.17 -27.31 -21.61
N ILE A 204 -5.44 -28.07 -20.81
CA ILE A 204 -5.29 -29.51 -20.92
C ILE A 204 -5.77 -30.10 -19.60
N GLU A 205 -6.80 -30.94 -19.66
CA GLU A 205 -7.37 -31.62 -18.49
C GLU A 205 -6.61 -32.94 -18.27
N GLY A 206 -6.20 -33.15 -17.02
CA GLY A 206 -5.50 -34.35 -16.57
C GLY A 206 -4.01 -34.38 -16.94
N LEU A 207 -3.16 -34.50 -15.93
CA LEU A 207 -1.73 -34.66 -16.13
C LEU A 207 -1.40 -35.95 -16.88
N ASP A 208 -2.19 -37.01 -16.70
CA ASP A 208 -2.04 -38.32 -17.37
C ASP A 208 -2.57 -38.37 -18.81
N SER A 209 -3.14 -37.27 -19.32
CA SER A 209 -3.68 -37.22 -20.68
C SER A 209 -2.62 -37.30 -21.77
N ASP A 210 -2.97 -37.79 -22.95
CA ASP A 210 -2.08 -37.82 -24.10
C ASP A 210 -1.63 -36.40 -24.49
N ALA A 211 -2.51 -35.40 -24.35
CA ALA A 211 -2.19 -34.01 -24.63
C ALA A 211 -1.15 -33.44 -23.66
N ALA A 212 -1.19 -33.83 -22.37
CA ALA A 212 -0.18 -33.45 -21.40
C ALA A 212 1.18 -34.11 -21.71
N ARG A 213 1.16 -35.40 -22.11
CA ARG A 213 2.38 -36.13 -22.54
C ARG A 213 2.99 -35.50 -23.79
N GLU A 214 2.16 -35.07 -24.74
CA GLU A 214 2.63 -34.37 -25.94
C GLU A 214 3.24 -33.00 -25.61
N LEU A 215 2.61 -32.22 -24.73
CA LEU A 215 3.11 -30.92 -24.31
C LEU A 215 4.45 -31.03 -23.58
N LEU A 216 4.56 -31.96 -22.64
CA LEU A 216 5.73 -32.14 -21.78
C LEU A 216 6.85 -32.88 -22.52
N GLY A 217 6.50 -33.81 -23.43
CA GLY A 217 7.48 -34.56 -24.23
C GLY A 217 8.43 -35.38 -23.35
N ALA A 218 9.75 -35.16 -23.53
CA ALA A 218 10.77 -35.86 -22.77
C ALA A 218 10.79 -35.55 -21.26
N GLU A 219 10.26 -34.39 -20.86
CA GLU A 219 10.23 -33.93 -19.47
C GLU A 219 9.04 -34.49 -18.67
N TYR A 220 8.14 -35.26 -19.31
CA TYR A 220 6.91 -35.73 -18.71
C TYR A 220 7.11 -36.50 -17.40
N VAL A 221 8.05 -37.46 -17.38
CA VAL A 221 8.31 -38.31 -16.21
C VAL A 221 8.87 -37.48 -15.06
N ASP A 222 9.87 -36.66 -15.36
CA ASP A 222 10.55 -35.80 -14.38
C ASP A 222 9.54 -34.81 -13.77
N PHE A 223 8.64 -34.24 -14.59
CA PHE A 223 7.60 -33.34 -14.12
C PHE A 223 6.56 -34.05 -13.22
N CYS A 224 6.17 -35.29 -13.57
CA CYS A 224 5.26 -36.08 -12.70
C CYS A 224 5.91 -36.36 -11.33
N ASP A 225 7.19 -36.76 -11.32
CA ASP A 225 7.95 -37.01 -10.09
C ASP A 225 8.05 -35.72 -9.25
N GLU A 226 8.31 -34.57 -9.89
CA GLU A 226 8.34 -33.26 -9.25
C GLU A 226 6.96 -32.91 -8.62
N ILE A 227 5.86 -33.12 -9.32
CA ILE A 227 4.51 -32.88 -8.80
C ILE A 227 4.19 -33.79 -7.61
N GLU A 228 4.62 -35.07 -7.63
CA GLU A 228 4.47 -35.96 -6.48
C GLU A 228 5.28 -35.45 -5.27
N LEU A 229 6.51 -35.00 -5.50
CA LEU A 229 7.36 -34.42 -4.47
C LEU A 229 6.69 -33.18 -3.86
N VAL A 230 6.24 -32.24 -4.68
CA VAL A 230 5.58 -31.00 -4.24
C VAL A 230 4.34 -31.30 -3.42
N ARG A 231 3.48 -32.22 -3.89
CA ARG A 231 2.28 -32.65 -3.15
C ARG A 231 2.59 -33.32 -1.82
N GLY A 232 3.71 -34.03 -1.73
CA GLY A 232 4.14 -34.71 -0.50
C GLY A 232 4.86 -33.82 0.50
N ALA A 233 5.59 -32.81 0.05
CA ALA A 233 6.45 -31.98 0.87
C ALA A 233 5.83 -30.62 1.24
N SER A 234 4.96 -30.04 0.38
CA SER A 234 4.37 -28.73 0.63
C SER A 234 3.09 -28.78 1.47
N HIS A 235 2.71 -27.63 2.03
CA HIS A 235 1.45 -27.48 2.74
C HIS A 235 0.26 -27.48 1.77
N SER A 236 -0.80 -28.19 2.14
CA SER A 236 -2.08 -28.09 1.44
C SER A 236 -2.78 -26.78 1.80
N PHE A 237 -3.48 -26.18 0.84
CA PHE A 237 -4.25 -24.96 1.10
C PHE A 237 -5.37 -25.22 2.14
N ASP A 238 -5.36 -24.40 3.18
CA ASP A 238 -6.36 -24.37 4.24
C ASP A 238 -6.88 -22.93 4.37
N LEU A 239 -8.18 -22.74 4.17
CA LEU A 239 -8.82 -21.43 4.14
C LEU A 239 -8.77 -20.75 5.52
N ASP A 240 -8.95 -21.49 6.60
CA ASP A 240 -8.94 -20.91 7.96
C ASP A 240 -7.53 -20.48 8.35
N ALA A 241 -6.51 -21.27 8.02
CA ALA A 241 -5.11 -20.92 8.22
C ALA A 241 -4.71 -19.68 7.38
N PHE A 242 -5.19 -19.58 6.14
CA PHE A 242 -5.00 -18.42 5.29
C PHE A 242 -5.67 -17.16 5.89
N LEU A 243 -6.95 -17.24 6.28
CA LEU A 243 -7.67 -16.12 6.88
C LEU A 243 -7.06 -15.68 8.22
N ALA A 244 -6.39 -16.58 8.94
CA ALA A 244 -5.64 -16.28 10.15
C ALA A 244 -4.22 -15.73 9.90
N GLY A 245 -3.82 -15.48 8.64
CA GLY A 245 -2.50 -14.97 8.28
C GLY A 245 -1.34 -15.95 8.51
N LYS A 246 -1.63 -17.26 8.69
CA LYS A 246 -0.64 -18.31 8.97
C LYS A 246 -0.16 -19.04 7.72
N LEU A 247 -0.96 -19.02 6.66
CA LEU A 247 -0.71 -19.69 5.40
C LEU A 247 -0.90 -18.71 4.25
N SER A 248 -0.05 -18.80 3.22
CA SER A 248 -0.16 -18.04 1.98
C SER A 248 -0.35 -18.99 0.80
N PRO A 249 -1.42 -18.89 0.02
CA PRO A 249 -1.51 -19.57 -1.27
C PRO A 249 -0.46 -18.96 -2.21
N VAL A 250 0.33 -19.83 -2.85
CA VAL A 250 1.43 -19.44 -3.73
C VAL A 250 1.05 -19.75 -5.18
N PHE A 251 1.16 -18.74 -6.05
CA PHE A 251 0.91 -18.83 -7.48
C PHE A 251 2.18 -18.51 -8.25
N PHE A 252 2.39 -19.19 -9.36
CA PHE A 252 3.46 -18.92 -10.32
C PHE A 252 2.86 -18.41 -11.62
N GLY A 253 3.56 -17.45 -12.26
CA GLY A 253 3.10 -16.90 -13.52
C GLY A 253 3.97 -15.76 -14.04
N THR A 254 3.48 -15.05 -15.06
CA THR A 254 4.12 -13.85 -15.61
C THR A 254 3.11 -12.75 -15.84
N ALA A 255 3.24 -11.65 -15.07
CA ALA A 255 2.38 -10.50 -15.24
C ALA A 255 2.59 -9.84 -16.61
N LEU A 256 3.84 -9.81 -17.12
CA LEU A 256 4.13 -9.25 -18.46
C LEU A 256 3.46 -10.05 -19.57
N GLY A 257 3.33 -11.34 -19.41
CA GLY A 257 2.63 -12.24 -20.32
C GLY A 257 1.12 -12.31 -20.09
N ASN A 258 0.57 -11.61 -19.10
CA ASN A 258 -0.80 -11.71 -18.62
C ASN A 258 -1.22 -13.16 -18.30
N PHE A 259 -0.29 -13.98 -17.80
CA PHE A 259 -0.49 -15.41 -17.62
C PHE A 259 -0.37 -15.85 -16.16
N GLY A 260 -1.25 -16.75 -15.72
CA GLY A 260 -1.37 -17.20 -14.33
C GLY A 260 -2.05 -16.17 -13.41
N VAL A 261 -2.27 -14.94 -13.88
CA VAL A 261 -2.86 -13.83 -13.10
C VAL A 261 -4.38 -13.96 -13.03
N ARG A 262 -5.03 -14.49 -14.10
CA ARG A 262 -6.48 -14.73 -14.11
C ARG A 262 -6.86 -15.78 -13.06
N GLU A 263 -6.18 -16.93 -13.08
CA GLU A 263 -6.40 -18.03 -12.16
C GLU A 263 -6.18 -17.57 -10.70
N MET A 264 -5.13 -16.82 -10.46
CA MET A 264 -4.89 -16.21 -9.15
C MET A 264 -6.01 -15.24 -8.76
N LEU A 265 -6.50 -14.38 -9.66
CA LEU A 265 -7.58 -13.45 -9.37
C LEU A 265 -8.91 -14.15 -9.11
N ASP A 266 -9.22 -15.23 -9.84
CA ASP A 266 -10.42 -16.05 -9.64
C ASP A 266 -10.45 -16.65 -8.22
N ASP A 267 -9.33 -17.21 -7.78
CA ASP A 267 -9.20 -17.75 -6.43
C ASP A 267 -9.09 -16.63 -5.38
N PHE A 268 -8.45 -15.52 -5.71
CA PHE A 268 -8.36 -14.36 -4.84
C PHE A 268 -9.75 -13.83 -4.44
N VAL A 269 -10.62 -13.55 -5.40
CA VAL A 269 -11.96 -13.01 -5.11
C VAL A 269 -12.85 -14.02 -4.37
N LYS A 270 -12.53 -15.31 -4.44
CA LYS A 270 -13.21 -16.39 -3.76
C LYS A 270 -12.76 -16.53 -2.30
N TRP A 271 -11.44 -16.49 -2.04
CA TRP A 271 -10.84 -16.79 -0.74
C TRP A 271 -10.55 -15.56 0.10
N ALA A 272 -10.22 -14.42 -0.50
CA ALA A 272 -9.97 -13.19 0.24
C ALA A 272 -11.17 -12.81 1.11
N PRO A 273 -10.94 -12.33 2.34
CA PRO A 273 -12.02 -11.99 3.24
C PRO A 273 -12.87 -10.82 2.71
N PRO A 274 -14.16 -10.79 3.01
CA PRO A 274 -14.94 -9.56 2.91
C PRO A 274 -14.39 -8.53 3.90
N PRO A 275 -14.88 -7.28 3.87
CA PRO A 275 -14.49 -6.25 4.84
C PRO A 275 -14.57 -6.73 6.28
N GLN A 276 -13.49 -6.51 7.03
CA GLN A 276 -13.36 -6.92 8.41
C GLN A 276 -13.64 -5.78 9.37
N GLY A 277 -14.02 -6.12 10.62
CA GLY A 277 -14.16 -5.15 11.70
C GLY A 277 -12.86 -4.39 12.00
N ARG A 278 -12.98 -3.22 12.60
CA ARG A 278 -11.85 -2.32 12.91
C ARG A 278 -11.90 -1.84 14.35
N ALA A 279 -10.72 -1.86 14.99
CA ALA A 279 -10.59 -1.36 16.36
C ALA A 279 -10.63 0.18 16.41
N THR A 280 -11.27 0.69 17.45
CA THR A 280 -11.24 2.11 17.82
C THR A 280 -10.75 2.25 19.26
N THR A 281 -10.54 3.47 19.72
CA THR A 281 -10.20 3.74 21.13
C THR A 281 -11.34 3.40 22.07
N GLU A 282 -12.59 3.40 21.59
CA GLU A 282 -13.79 3.20 22.39
C GLU A 282 -14.30 1.76 22.35
N ARG A 283 -14.28 1.13 21.16
CA ARG A 283 -14.77 -0.23 20.93
C ARG A 283 -14.33 -0.77 19.57
N ASP A 284 -14.56 -2.02 19.33
CA ASP A 284 -14.47 -2.57 17.97
C ASP A 284 -15.75 -2.23 17.17
N VAL A 285 -15.56 -1.86 15.91
CA VAL A 285 -16.64 -1.57 14.96
C VAL A 285 -16.73 -2.75 13.99
N ALA A 286 -17.89 -3.42 13.95
CA ALA A 286 -18.12 -4.50 12.99
C ALA A 286 -18.43 -3.93 11.59
N ALA A 287 -18.00 -4.63 10.54
CA ALA A 287 -18.14 -4.16 9.16
C ALA A 287 -19.62 -4.06 8.71
N ASP A 288 -20.52 -4.84 9.31
CA ASP A 288 -21.94 -4.93 8.98
C ASP A 288 -22.84 -4.03 9.88
N GLU A 289 -22.25 -3.21 10.75
CA GLU A 289 -23.01 -2.21 11.49
C GLU A 289 -23.71 -1.22 10.55
N SER A 290 -24.94 -0.83 10.88
CA SER A 290 -25.72 0.09 10.04
C SER A 290 -25.22 1.53 10.05
N PRO A 291 -24.76 2.12 11.19
CA PRO A 291 -24.22 3.48 11.20
C PRO A 291 -22.92 3.56 10.38
N LEU A 292 -22.82 4.61 9.57
CA LEU A 292 -21.61 4.85 8.79
C LEU A 292 -20.45 5.26 9.71
N SER A 293 -19.30 4.63 9.48
CA SER A 293 -18.03 5.06 10.02
C SER A 293 -16.90 4.82 9.01
N GLY A 294 -15.81 5.60 9.15
CA GLY A 294 -14.63 5.43 8.33
C GLY A 294 -13.49 6.33 8.77
N PHE A 295 -12.29 6.03 8.27
CA PHE A 295 -11.08 6.79 8.59
C PHE A 295 -10.30 7.18 7.34
N VAL A 296 -9.59 8.29 7.44
CA VAL A 296 -8.72 8.81 6.39
C VAL A 296 -7.32 8.22 6.56
N PHE A 297 -6.86 7.46 5.57
CA PHE A 297 -5.53 6.86 5.60
C PHE A 297 -4.52 7.58 4.68
N LYS A 298 -5.02 8.40 3.74
CA LYS A 298 -4.18 9.09 2.75
C LYS A 298 -4.79 10.43 2.34
N ILE A 299 -3.93 11.40 2.08
CA ILE A 299 -4.29 12.66 1.42
C ILE A 299 -3.43 12.82 0.18
N GLN A 300 -4.03 13.25 -0.92
CA GLN A 300 -3.35 13.49 -2.18
C GLN A 300 -3.78 14.85 -2.72
N ALA A 301 -2.81 15.72 -3.00
CA ALA A 301 -3.07 17.01 -3.66
C ALA A 301 -2.70 16.96 -5.14
N ASN A 302 -3.27 17.89 -5.88
CA ASN A 302 -2.90 18.22 -7.27
C ASN A 302 -2.92 17.01 -8.23
N MET A 303 -3.84 16.06 -8.03
CA MET A 303 -4.02 14.93 -8.95
C MET A 303 -4.43 15.36 -10.35
N ASP A 304 -5.17 16.47 -10.48
CA ASP A 304 -5.40 17.14 -11.77
C ASP A 304 -4.59 18.44 -11.81
N PRO A 305 -3.60 18.58 -12.69
CA PRO A 305 -2.79 19.79 -12.80
C PRO A 305 -3.60 21.07 -13.08
N ARG A 306 -4.81 20.94 -13.63
CA ARG A 306 -5.73 22.05 -13.92
C ARG A 306 -6.52 22.52 -12.70
N HIS A 307 -6.66 21.64 -11.70
CA HIS A 307 -7.40 21.89 -10.49
C HIS A 307 -6.50 21.66 -9.28
N ARG A 308 -6.25 22.71 -8.51
CA ARG A 308 -5.50 22.61 -7.22
C ARG A 308 -6.41 22.06 -6.14
N ASP A 309 -6.85 20.82 -6.31
CA ASP A 309 -7.68 20.13 -5.35
C ASP A 309 -6.86 19.18 -4.47
N ARG A 310 -7.43 18.85 -3.33
CA ARG A 310 -6.90 17.86 -2.39
C ARG A 310 -7.98 16.86 -2.09
N ILE A 311 -7.64 15.60 -2.19
CA ILE A 311 -8.54 14.48 -1.91
C ILE A 311 -8.03 13.73 -0.70
N ALA A 312 -8.91 13.57 0.29
CA ALA A 312 -8.68 12.70 1.44
C ALA A 312 -9.34 11.34 1.16
N PHE A 313 -8.53 10.28 1.11
CA PHE A 313 -9.01 8.93 0.89
C PHE A 313 -9.47 8.32 2.20
N MET A 314 -10.76 8.06 2.28
CA MET A 314 -11.41 7.46 3.45
C MET A 314 -11.78 6.01 3.15
N ARG A 315 -11.33 5.09 4.01
CA ARG A 315 -11.85 3.72 4.09
C ARG A 315 -13.17 3.74 4.83
N VAL A 316 -14.23 3.26 4.19
CA VAL A 316 -15.51 3.00 4.84
C VAL A 316 -15.40 1.72 5.66
N CYS A 317 -15.62 1.79 6.98
CA CYS A 317 -15.47 0.69 7.92
C CYS A 317 -16.79 0.03 8.29
N SER A 318 -17.88 0.79 8.31
CA SER A 318 -19.24 0.29 8.56
C SER A 318 -20.29 1.13 7.84
N GLY A 319 -21.50 0.61 7.72
CA GLY A 319 -22.65 1.32 7.19
C GLY A 319 -22.60 1.61 5.69
N ARG A 320 -23.41 2.61 5.31
CA ARG A 320 -23.56 3.02 3.91
C ARG A 320 -23.42 4.54 3.78
N TYR A 321 -22.45 4.98 3.00
CA TYR A 321 -22.38 6.36 2.54
C TYR A 321 -23.41 6.60 1.44
N THR A 322 -24.11 7.73 1.52
CA THR A 322 -24.96 8.25 0.46
C THR A 322 -24.59 9.71 0.19
N LYS A 323 -24.63 10.10 -1.09
CA LYS A 323 -24.27 11.45 -1.52
C LYS A 323 -25.05 12.51 -0.77
N GLY A 324 -24.34 13.52 -0.27
CA GLY A 324 -24.93 14.65 0.43
C GLY A 324 -25.26 14.39 1.89
N MET A 325 -24.93 13.20 2.44
CA MET A 325 -25.15 12.92 3.86
C MET A 325 -24.29 13.81 4.76
N LYS A 326 -24.71 13.94 5.99
CA LYS A 326 -23.95 14.62 7.03
C LYS A 326 -23.18 13.60 7.86
N MET A 327 -21.95 13.92 8.18
CA MET A 327 -21.05 13.11 8.98
C MET A 327 -20.42 13.95 10.08
N ARG A 328 -20.21 13.35 11.23
CA ARG A 328 -19.42 13.95 12.30
C ARG A 328 -17.95 13.76 12.00
N HIS A 329 -17.21 14.85 11.86
CA HIS A 329 -15.76 14.87 11.85
C HIS A 329 -15.29 14.85 13.31
N VAL A 330 -14.82 13.70 13.77
CA VAL A 330 -14.64 13.41 15.21
C VAL A 330 -13.60 14.33 15.84
N ARG A 331 -12.40 14.46 15.25
CA ARG A 331 -11.30 15.27 15.79
C ARG A 331 -11.70 16.73 16.03
N ILE A 332 -12.46 17.35 15.11
CA ILE A 332 -12.87 18.74 15.26
C ILE A 332 -14.24 18.91 15.93
N GLY A 333 -14.93 17.81 16.25
CA GLY A 333 -16.21 17.81 16.95
C GLY A 333 -17.36 18.45 16.17
N LYS A 334 -17.27 18.53 14.81
CA LYS A 334 -18.26 19.21 13.98
C LYS A 334 -18.96 18.26 13.03
N GLU A 335 -20.22 18.52 12.77
CA GLU A 335 -20.96 17.91 11.68
C GLU A 335 -20.59 18.60 10.35
N VAL A 336 -20.24 17.80 9.35
CA VAL A 336 -19.90 18.28 8.01
C VAL A 336 -20.78 17.58 6.98
N LYS A 337 -21.25 18.32 5.99
CA LYS A 337 -21.99 17.75 4.85
C LYS A 337 -21.00 17.33 3.79
N ILE A 338 -21.01 16.05 3.42
CA ILE A 338 -20.23 15.52 2.30
C ILE A 338 -21.09 15.64 1.03
N ALA A 339 -20.94 16.77 0.34
CA ALA A 339 -21.74 17.06 -0.85
C ALA A 339 -21.47 16.05 -1.96
N ASP A 340 -20.19 15.79 -2.23
CA ASP A 340 -19.73 14.87 -3.26
C ASP A 340 -18.52 14.08 -2.73
N ALA A 341 -18.53 12.78 -2.98
CA ALA A 341 -17.37 11.92 -2.83
C ALA A 341 -16.99 11.36 -4.20
N VAL A 342 -15.75 10.97 -4.37
CA VAL A 342 -15.24 10.41 -5.63
C VAL A 342 -14.64 9.03 -5.40
N THR A 343 -14.70 8.18 -6.42
CA THR A 343 -13.88 6.96 -6.52
C THR A 343 -13.04 7.04 -7.79
N PHE A 344 -12.09 6.14 -7.91
CA PHE A 344 -11.19 6.11 -9.04
C PHE A 344 -11.38 4.80 -9.81
N LYS A 345 -11.84 4.89 -11.06
CA LYS A 345 -11.95 3.78 -11.99
C LYS A 345 -10.88 3.95 -13.05
N ALA A 346 -9.87 3.08 -13.02
CA ALA A 346 -8.75 3.12 -13.98
C ALA A 346 -8.15 4.54 -14.19
N GLY A 347 -7.94 5.29 -13.10
CA GLY A 347 -7.38 6.64 -13.14
C GLY A 347 -8.40 7.76 -13.38
N GLU A 348 -9.62 7.45 -13.77
CA GLU A 348 -10.69 8.44 -13.94
C GLU A 348 -11.46 8.66 -12.63
N ARG A 349 -11.76 9.91 -12.31
CA ARG A 349 -12.60 10.27 -11.16
C ARG A 349 -14.06 10.10 -11.52
N VAL A 350 -14.76 9.33 -10.71
CA VAL A 350 -16.19 9.09 -10.82
C VAL A 350 -16.88 9.51 -9.53
N LEU A 351 -17.97 10.27 -9.64
CA LEU A 351 -18.79 10.63 -8.49
C LEU A 351 -19.42 9.38 -7.88
N VAL A 352 -19.39 9.30 -6.56
CA VAL A 352 -19.97 8.20 -5.77
C VAL A 352 -21.33 8.59 -5.27
N GLU A 353 -22.36 7.88 -5.71
CA GLU A 353 -23.72 8.05 -5.15
C GLU A 353 -23.87 7.26 -3.84
N GLU A 354 -23.30 6.04 -3.79
CA GLU A 354 -23.33 5.16 -2.62
C GLU A 354 -22.00 4.42 -2.47
N ALA A 355 -21.57 4.19 -1.22
CA ALA A 355 -20.46 3.31 -0.87
C ALA A 355 -20.78 2.57 0.44
N VAL A 356 -20.23 1.37 0.59
CA VAL A 356 -20.43 0.53 1.78
C VAL A 356 -19.11 0.14 2.42
N SER A 357 -19.17 -0.48 3.60
CA SER A 357 -17.97 -1.02 4.25
C SER A 357 -17.11 -1.80 3.24
N GLY A 358 -15.83 -1.52 3.24
CA GLY A 358 -14.87 -2.05 2.28
C GLY A 358 -14.50 -1.07 1.16
N ASP A 359 -15.40 -0.18 0.78
CA ASP A 359 -15.11 0.80 -0.26
C ASP A 359 -14.15 1.89 0.22
N ILE A 360 -13.43 2.48 -0.73
CA ILE A 360 -12.59 3.64 -0.51
C ILE A 360 -13.17 4.80 -1.30
N ILE A 361 -13.46 5.90 -0.60
CA ILE A 361 -13.99 7.11 -1.22
C ILE A 361 -13.05 8.29 -0.97
N GLY A 362 -12.94 9.16 -1.96
CA GLY A 362 -12.19 10.41 -1.86
C GLY A 362 -13.09 11.54 -1.44
N LEU A 363 -12.76 12.21 -0.35
CA LEU A 363 -13.42 13.40 0.15
C LEU A 363 -12.66 14.64 -0.28
N HIS A 364 -13.36 15.68 -0.75
CA HIS A 364 -12.72 16.97 -1.05
C HIS A 364 -12.20 17.61 0.24
N ASN A 365 -10.89 17.84 0.31
CA ASN A 365 -10.23 18.40 1.47
C ASN A 365 -9.85 19.88 1.25
N HIS A 366 -10.53 20.76 1.95
CA HIS A 366 -10.24 22.21 1.94
C HIS A 366 -9.18 22.62 2.98
N GLY A 367 -8.38 21.66 3.49
CA GLY A 367 -7.30 21.90 4.45
C GLY A 367 -7.67 21.60 5.90
N THR A 368 -8.83 21.01 6.16
CA THR A 368 -9.27 20.65 7.52
C THR A 368 -9.12 19.16 7.83
N ILE A 369 -9.16 18.30 6.81
CA ILE A 369 -9.03 16.85 6.97
C ILE A 369 -7.55 16.48 7.06
N GLN A 370 -7.21 15.64 8.03
CA GLN A 370 -5.87 15.08 8.25
C GLN A 370 -5.89 13.56 8.10
N ILE A 371 -4.72 12.96 7.87
CA ILE A 371 -4.55 11.50 7.95
C ILE A 371 -4.88 11.09 9.39
N GLY A 372 -5.62 9.98 9.55
CA GLY A 372 -6.11 9.52 10.86
C GLY A 372 -7.48 10.07 11.25
N ASP A 373 -7.98 11.09 10.57
CA ASP A 373 -9.31 11.63 10.88
C ASP A 373 -10.40 10.57 10.68
N THR A 374 -11.29 10.52 11.68
CA THR A 374 -12.44 9.64 11.68
C THR A 374 -13.72 10.42 11.37
N PHE A 375 -14.54 9.84 10.52
CA PHE A 375 -15.87 10.31 10.17
C PHE A 375 -16.92 9.28 10.55
N THR A 376 -17.99 9.72 11.22
CA THR A 376 -19.06 8.82 11.69
C THR A 376 -20.44 9.44 11.47
N GLU A 377 -21.47 8.63 11.60
CA GLU A 377 -22.88 9.06 11.62
C GLU A 377 -23.34 9.43 13.05
N GLY A 378 -22.46 10.11 13.83
CA GLY A 378 -22.80 10.71 15.12
C GLY A 378 -21.99 10.22 16.31
N GLU A 379 -21.57 8.96 16.38
CA GLU A 379 -20.77 8.42 17.48
C GLU A 379 -19.35 9.01 17.48
N ALA A 380 -18.78 9.25 18.65
CA ALA A 380 -17.42 9.75 18.78
C ALA A 380 -16.47 8.55 18.89
N LEU A 381 -16.04 8.02 17.75
CA LEU A 381 -15.07 6.94 17.62
C LEU A 381 -13.76 7.48 17.07
N GLN A 382 -12.62 6.89 17.47
CA GLN A 382 -11.34 7.16 16.86
C GLN A 382 -10.70 5.84 16.42
N PHE A 383 -10.58 5.61 15.11
CA PHE A 383 -9.90 4.43 14.59
C PHE A 383 -8.43 4.46 14.93
N THR A 384 -7.88 3.30 15.28
CA THR A 384 -6.49 3.12 15.74
C THR A 384 -5.62 2.43 14.70
N GLY A 385 -4.30 2.43 14.94
CA GLY A 385 -3.34 1.68 14.16
C GLY A 385 -2.92 2.33 12.84
N ILE A 386 -3.11 3.63 12.66
CA ILE A 386 -2.58 4.38 11.52
C ILE A 386 -1.22 4.95 11.94
N PRO A 387 -0.10 4.34 11.50
CA PRO A 387 1.20 4.66 12.02
C PRO A 387 1.75 5.98 11.47
N HIS A 388 2.44 6.72 12.34
CA HIS A 388 3.28 7.84 11.97
C HIS A 388 4.67 7.61 12.57
N PHE A 389 5.66 7.34 11.72
CA PHE A 389 7.02 6.98 12.13
C PHE A 389 7.93 8.20 12.16
N ALA A 390 8.94 8.20 13.04
CA ALA A 390 9.98 9.20 13.01
C ALA A 390 10.82 9.07 11.72
N PRO A 391 11.20 10.19 11.08
CA PRO A 391 12.08 10.17 9.92
C PRO A 391 13.48 9.66 10.28
N GLU A 392 14.17 9.12 9.28
CA GLU A 392 15.55 8.64 9.40
C GLU A 392 16.58 9.68 8.94
N LEU A 393 16.20 10.55 8.01
CA LEU A 393 17.06 11.57 7.43
C LEU A 393 16.49 12.96 7.66
N PHE A 394 17.36 13.93 7.91
CA PHE A 394 16.97 15.32 8.19
C PHE A 394 17.79 16.28 7.36
N ARG A 395 17.15 17.32 6.83
CA ARG A 395 17.78 18.41 6.08
C ARG A 395 17.13 19.74 6.47
N ARG A 396 17.97 20.79 6.58
CA ARG A 396 17.46 22.16 6.65
C ARG A 396 17.09 22.59 5.25
N ILE A 397 15.95 23.24 5.09
CA ILE A 397 15.53 23.79 3.81
C ILE A 397 15.78 25.30 3.78
N ARG A 398 16.44 25.77 2.73
CA ARG A 398 16.68 27.18 2.47
C ARG A 398 16.14 27.59 1.12
N LEU A 399 15.62 28.81 1.09
CA LEU A 399 15.15 29.46 -0.14
C LEU A 399 16.32 30.05 -0.92
N THR A 400 16.28 29.90 -2.24
CA THR A 400 17.12 30.66 -3.17
C THR A 400 16.60 32.09 -3.34
N ASP A 401 15.27 32.28 -3.25
CA ASP A 401 14.58 33.58 -3.35
C ASP A 401 13.77 33.83 -2.05
N PRO A 402 14.22 34.75 -1.18
CA PRO A 402 13.54 35.07 0.08
C PRO A 402 12.07 35.54 -0.07
N MET A 403 11.71 36.11 -1.25
CA MET A 403 10.36 36.60 -1.52
C MET A 403 9.33 35.46 -1.59
N LYS A 404 9.77 34.22 -1.76
CA LYS A 404 8.91 33.02 -1.87
C LYS A 404 8.69 32.29 -0.54
N SER A 405 8.99 32.92 0.59
CA SER A 405 8.88 32.30 1.92
C SER A 405 7.47 31.76 2.22
N LYS A 406 6.41 32.52 1.88
CA LYS A 406 5.02 32.10 2.07
C LYS A 406 4.66 30.89 1.20
N GLN A 407 5.16 30.84 -0.05
CA GLN A 407 4.94 29.72 -0.95
C GLN A 407 5.65 28.47 -0.44
N LEU A 408 6.90 28.61 0.08
CA LEU A 408 7.62 27.51 0.69
C LEU A 408 6.85 26.93 1.88
N GLN A 409 6.47 27.79 2.83
CA GLN A 409 5.72 27.36 4.03
C GLN A 409 4.43 26.62 3.64
N ARG A 410 3.67 27.19 2.69
CA ARG A 410 2.44 26.56 2.20
C ARG A 410 2.73 25.21 1.53
N GLY A 411 3.75 25.14 0.67
CA GLY A 411 4.13 23.91 -0.02
C GLY A 411 4.55 22.82 0.97
N LEU A 412 5.44 23.14 1.90
CA LEU A 412 5.90 22.20 2.91
C LEU A 412 4.77 21.73 3.84
N GLN A 413 3.89 22.65 4.26
CA GLN A 413 2.73 22.29 5.06
C GLN A 413 1.85 21.27 4.31
N GLN A 414 1.52 21.55 3.05
CA GLN A 414 0.66 20.67 2.26
C GLN A 414 1.32 19.31 1.99
N LEU A 415 2.61 19.28 1.66
CA LEU A 415 3.36 18.05 1.45
C LEU A 415 3.50 17.23 2.76
N SER A 416 3.58 17.90 3.90
CA SER A 416 3.58 17.24 5.22
C SER A 416 2.20 16.65 5.56
N GLU A 417 1.12 17.38 5.27
CA GLU A 417 -0.27 16.89 5.47
C GLU A 417 -0.61 15.70 4.57
N GLU A 418 0.03 15.58 3.41
CA GLU A 418 -0.06 14.40 2.53
C GLU A 418 0.80 13.22 3.03
N GLY A 419 1.69 13.46 4.00
CA GLY A 419 2.66 12.47 4.47
C GLY A 419 3.80 12.20 3.48
N SER A 420 4.02 13.07 2.49
CA SER A 420 5.14 12.96 1.56
C SER A 420 6.47 13.29 2.21
N THR A 421 6.46 14.04 3.31
CA THR A 421 7.62 14.42 4.13
C THR A 421 7.12 14.86 5.50
N GLN A 422 8.01 15.00 6.46
CA GLN A 422 7.71 15.58 7.76
C GLN A 422 8.41 16.93 7.90
N VAL A 423 7.74 17.90 8.49
CA VAL A 423 8.28 19.25 8.65
C VAL A 423 8.35 19.58 10.14
N PHE A 424 9.50 20.06 10.58
CA PHE A 424 9.77 20.44 11.95
C PHE A 424 10.15 21.92 11.98
N ALA A 425 9.45 22.70 12.78
CA ALA A 425 9.74 24.10 13.06
C ALA A 425 10.44 24.21 14.43
N PRO A 426 11.76 24.45 14.48
CA PRO A 426 12.48 24.65 15.74
C PRO A 426 11.89 25.81 16.53
N ILE A 427 11.76 25.68 17.86
CA ILE A 427 11.13 26.73 18.69
C ILE A 427 12.04 27.94 18.90
N THR A 428 13.35 27.80 18.67
CA THR A 428 14.36 28.89 18.83
C THR A 428 14.83 29.49 17.50
N SER A 429 14.37 28.99 16.36
CA SER A 429 14.78 29.41 15.01
C SER A 429 13.61 29.47 14.05
N THR A 430 13.76 30.27 12.99
CA THR A 430 12.79 30.31 11.87
C THR A 430 13.12 29.35 10.74
N ASP A 431 14.24 28.63 10.84
CA ASP A 431 14.66 27.63 9.84
C ASP A 431 13.74 26.42 9.91
N LEU A 432 13.29 25.93 8.78
CA LEU A 432 12.51 24.69 8.72
C LEU A 432 13.43 23.49 8.48
N ILE A 433 13.16 22.40 9.21
CA ILE A 433 13.82 21.11 9.03
C ILE A 433 12.84 20.17 8.39
N VAL A 434 13.27 19.51 7.33
CA VAL A 434 12.49 18.50 6.61
C VAL A 434 13.03 17.13 6.97
N GLY A 435 12.14 16.23 7.36
CA GLY A 435 12.43 14.84 7.68
C GLY A 435 11.90 13.91 6.61
N ALA A 436 12.66 12.87 6.29
CA ALA A 436 12.32 11.85 5.30
C ALA A 436 12.80 10.46 5.76
N VAL A 437 12.18 9.40 5.25
CA VAL A 437 12.63 8.02 5.44
C VAL A 437 13.86 7.75 4.57
N GLY A 438 13.88 8.27 3.34
CA GLY A 438 14.99 8.07 2.42
C GLY A 438 15.31 9.30 1.56
N GLN A 439 16.45 9.22 0.85
CA GLN A 439 16.98 10.33 0.06
C GLN A 439 16.04 10.73 -1.09
N LEU A 440 15.38 9.77 -1.71
CA LEU A 440 14.50 10.02 -2.85
C LEU A 440 13.29 10.88 -2.49
N GLN A 441 12.82 10.83 -1.23
CA GLN A 441 11.75 11.72 -0.76
C GLN A 441 12.15 13.20 -0.84
N PHE A 442 13.41 13.55 -0.52
CA PHE A 442 13.88 14.93 -0.68
C PHE A 442 13.85 15.38 -2.14
N ASP A 443 14.22 14.51 -3.09
CA ASP A 443 14.15 14.80 -4.52
C ASP A 443 12.71 15.03 -4.98
N VAL A 444 11.78 14.19 -4.50
CA VAL A 444 10.34 14.34 -4.76
C VAL A 444 9.81 15.66 -4.23
N VAL A 445 10.14 15.99 -2.98
CA VAL A 445 9.71 17.24 -2.35
C VAL A 445 10.28 18.45 -3.10
N ALA A 446 11.58 18.41 -3.50
CA ALA A 446 12.19 19.49 -4.28
C ALA A 446 11.51 19.66 -5.65
N TYR A 447 11.26 18.56 -6.35
CA TYR A 447 10.56 18.55 -7.63
C TYR A 447 9.15 19.17 -7.50
N ARG A 448 8.37 18.70 -6.52
CA ARG A 448 7.02 19.19 -6.27
C ARG A 448 6.98 20.66 -5.85
N LEU A 449 7.92 21.10 -4.98
CA LEU A 449 8.05 22.52 -4.61
C LEU A 449 8.31 23.38 -5.83
N LYS A 450 9.17 22.94 -6.76
CA LYS A 450 9.48 23.65 -7.99
C LYS A 450 8.30 23.65 -8.96
N ASP A 451 7.70 22.49 -9.20
CA ASP A 451 6.65 22.33 -10.21
C ASP A 451 5.30 22.91 -9.75
N GLU A 452 4.82 22.54 -8.55
CA GLU A 452 3.50 22.92 -8.06
C GLU A 452 3.47 24.31 -7.41
N TYR A 453 4.53 24.67 -6.64
CA TYR A 453 4.58 25.90 -5.84
C TYR A 453 5.50 26.97 -6.44
N LYS A 454 6.24 26.64 -7.51
CA LYS A 454 7.21 27.54 -8.18
C LYS A 454 8.31 28.04 -7.23
N VAL A 455 8.74 27.17 -6.30
CA VAL A 455 9.76 27.45 -5.29
C VAL A 455 10.97 26.59 -5.55
N GLU A 456 12.13 27.19 -5.68
CA GLU A 456 13.42 26.49 -5.65
C GLU A 456 14.03 26.60 -4.25
N ALA A 457 14.36 25.45 -3.70
CA ALA A 457 14.91 25.33 -2.36
C ALA A 457 16.17 24.47 -2.39
N ILE A 458 17.08 24.76 -1.45
CA ILE A 458 18.34 24.02 -1.26
C ILE A 458 18.25 23.27 0.05
N TYR A 459 18.74 22.04 0.07
CA TYR A 459 18.85 21.22 1.26
C TYR A 459 20.26 21.30 1.84
N GLU A 460 20.35 21.67 3.13
CA GLU A 460 21.57 21.68 3.89
C GLU A 460 21.58 20.58 4.95
N PRO A 461 22.72 19.93 5.21
CA PRO A 461 22.82 18.96 6.29
C PRO A 461 22.56 19.60 7.65
N VAL A 462 21.94 18.85 8.55
CA VAL A 462 21.72 19.22 9.95
C VAL A 462 22.22 18.10 10.87
N ASN A 463 22.65 18.47 12.07
CA ASN A 463 23.07 17.50 13.07
C ASN A 463 21.85 17.00 13.86
N VAL A 464 21.04 16.14 13.22
CA VAL A 464 19.89 15.45 13.82
C VAL A 464 20.01 13.98 13.46
N TYR A 465 20.04 13.14 14.47
CA TYR A 465 20.07 11.68 14.35
C TYR A 465 18.65 11.10 14.25
N THR A 466 17.73 11.59 15.08
CA THR A 466 16.33 11.10 15.09
C THR A 466 15.39 12.11 15.74
N ALA A 467 14.11 11.96 15.51
CA ALA A 467 13.02 12.70 16.15
C ALA A 467 12.30 11.83 17.19
N ARG A 468 11.82 12.42 18.27
CA ARG A 468 10.95 11.78 19.27
C ARG A 468 9.82 12.73 19.66
N TRP A 469 8.61 12.25 19.61
CA TRP A 469 7.43 12.97 20.11
C TRP A 469 7.42 12.91 21.62
N ILE A 470 7.22 14.07 22.24
CA ILE A 470 7.29 14.23 23.69
C ILE A 470 5.89 14.35 24.27
N THR A 471 5.57 13.46 25.21
CA THR A 471 4.35 13.53 26.01
C THR A 471 4.68 13.45 27.50
N CYS A 472 3.92 14.16 28.33
CA CYS A 472 4.05 14.14 29.78
C CYS A 472 2.70 14.49 30.41
N ASP A 473 2.30 13.73 31.41
CA ASP A 473 1.05 13.98 32.15
C ASP A 473 1.17 15.20 33.07
N ASP A 474 2.40 15.56 33.50
CA ASP A 474 2.67 16.73 34.32
C ASP A 474 3.06 17.94 33.43
N ALA A 475 2.13 18.87 33.28
CA ALA A 475 2.34 20.09 32.50
C ALA A 475 3.49 20.97 32.99
N ARG A 476 3.83 20.94 34.31
CA ARG A 476 4.93 21.73 34.87
C ARG A 476 6.27 21.15 34.46
N LYS A 477 6.42 19.83 34.52
CA LYS A 477 7.62 19.11 34.06
C LYS A 477 7.82 19.28 32.55
N LEU A 478 6.74 19.22 31.77
CA LEU A 478 6.80 19.49 30.34
C LEU A 478 7.29 20.91 30.02
N GLU A 479 6.81 21.91 30.76
CA GLU A 479 7.24 23.30 30.56
C GLU A 479 8.70 23.53 31.01
N GLU A 480 9.13 22.86 32.07
CA GLU A 480 10.54 22.88 32.50
C GLU A 480 11.46 22.25 31.43
N PHE A 481 11.05 21.11 30.86
CA PHE A 481 11.74 20.46 29.76
C PHE A 481 11.84 21.39 28.54
N ARG A 482 10.73 22.04 28.15
CA ARG A 482 10.69 22.99 27.03
C ARG A 482 11.74 24.12 27.19
N LYS A 483 11.92 24.61 28.40
CA LYS A 483 12.93 25.67 28.68
C LYS A 483 14.35 25.13 28.62
N LYS A 484 14.61 23.93 29.18
CA LYS A 484 15.97 23.37 29.28
C LYS A 484 16.49 22.75 27.98
N ALA A 485 15.59 22.23 27.14
CA ALA A 485 15.94 21.59 25.88
C ALA A 485 15.54 22.40 24.63
N ALA A 486 15.29 23.70 24.79
CA ALA A 486 14.74 24.58 23.76
C ALA A 486 15.45 24.48 22.40
N ASP A 487 16.78 24.35 22.39
CA ASP A 487 17.59 24.32 21.16
C ASP A 487 17.41 23.03 20.35
N GLN A 488 16.94 21.96 20.99
CA GLN A 488 16.65 20.66 20.33
C GLN A 488 15.16 20.42 20.15
N LEU A 489 14.31 21.37 20.54
CA LEU A 489 12.86 21.20 20.41
C LEU A 489 12.33 21.86 19.16
N SER A 490 11.36 21.19 18.57
CA SER A 490 10.61 21.62 17.40
C SER A 490 9.14 21.31 17.58
N VAL A 491 8.32 21.90 16.72
CA VAL A 491 6.92 21.53 16.55
C VAL A 491 6.79 20.90 15.17
N ASP A 492 6.16 19.72 15.09
CA ASP A 492 5.90 19.07 13.81
C ASP A 492 4.76 19.74 13.04
N GLY A 493 4.52 19.32 11.80
CA GLY A 493 3.45 19.85 10.96
C GLY A 493 2.03 19.65 11.53
N GLY A 494 1.85 18.75 12.49
CA GLY A 494 0.60 18.50 13.23
C GLY A 494 0.47 19.30 14.53
N GLY A 495 1.49 20.09 14.90
CA GLY A 495 1.49 20.88 16.14
C GLY A 495 2.03 20.14 17.37
N HIS A 496 2.63 18.96 17.22
CA HIS A 496 3.14 18.16 18.34
C HIS A 496 4.58 18.53 18.69
N LEU A 497 4.85 18.60 20.01
CA LEU A 497 6.20 18.85 20.51
C LEU A 497 7.12 17.67 20.18
N THR A 498 8.25 17.95 19.57
CA THR A 498 9.21 16.96 19.08
C THR A 498 10.62 17.32 19.54
N TYR A 499 11.34 16.35 20.09
CA TYR A 499 12.76 16.44 20.40
C TYR A 499 13.57 15.92 19.22
N LEU A 500 14.42 16.76 18.65
CA LEU A 500 15.36 16.43 17.59
C LEU A 500 16.72 16.09 18.21
N ALA A 501 16.96 14.80 18.41
CA ALA A 501 18.17 14.31 19.06
C ALA A 501 19.39 14.45 18.13
N PRO A 502 20.47 15.14 18.53
CA PRO A 502 21.69 15.24 17.70
C PRO A 502 22.41 13.91 17.52
N THR A 503 22.40 13.06 18.55
CA THR A 503 23.02 11.73 18.53
C THR A 503 22.21 10.74 19.35
N ARG A 504 22.48 9.44 19.19
CA ARG A 504 21.88 8.38 20.02
C ARG A 504 22.19 8.56 21.49
N VAL A 505 23.42 8.97 21.81
CA VAL A 505 23.86 9.21 23.21
C VAL A 505 23.07 10.37 23.83
N ASN A 506 22.87 11.47 23.09
CA ASN A 506 22.05 12.58 23.58
C ASN A 506 20.61 12.14 23.87
N LEU A 507 20.03 11.28 23.02
CA LEU A 507 18.70 10.74 23.27
C LEU A 507 18.65 9.95 24.58
N SER A 508 19.53 8.97 24.76
CA SER A 508 19.57 8.13 25.98
C SER A 508 19.79 8.98 27.25
N LEU A 509 20.67 9.97 27.19
CA LEU A 509 20.90 10.90 28.32
C LEU A 509 19.66 11.74 28.65
N MET A 510 18.88 12.12 27.65
CA MET A 510 17.63 12.88 27.87
C MET A 510 16.54 12.00 28.44
N GLU A 511 16.41 10.76 27.98
CA GLU A 511 15.47 9.77 28.54
C GLU A 511 15.78 9.46 30.02
N GLU A 512 17.06 9.27 30.36
CA GLU A 512 17.51 9.08 31.75
C GLU A 512 17.27 10.31 32.62
N ARG A 513 17.53 11.50 32.11
CA ARG A 513 17.38 12.76 32.87
C ARG A 513 15.93 13.15 33.11
N TRP A 514 15.03 12.70 32.21
CA TRP A 514 13.62 13.03 32.24
C TRP A 514 12.73 11.78 32.21
N PRO A 515 12.78 10.93 33.28
CA PRO A 515 12.06 9.66 33.30
C PRO A 515 10.55 9.80 33.30
N ASP A 516 10.02 10.97 33.64
CA ASP A 516 8.59 11.28 33.63
C ASP A 516 8.05 11.69 32.24
N LEU A 517 8.96 11.89 31.26
CA LEU A 517 8.60 12.22 29.89
C LEU A 517 8.70 10.97 29.01
N ALA A 518 7.71 10.77 28.17
CA ALA A 518 7.76 9.72 27.16
C ALA A 518 8.37 10.28 25.84
N PHE A 519 9.44 9.63 25.37
CA PHE A 519 10.12 9.91 24.10
C PHE A 519 9.69 8.86 23.06
N ARG A 520 8.64 9.13 22.32
CA ARG A 520 8.02 8.15 21.43
C ARG A 520 8.63 8.19 20.03
N ALA A 521 9.06 7.04 19.51
CA ALA A 521 9.56 6.88 18.14
C ALA A 521 8.43 6.88 17.10
N THR A 522 7.23 6.55 17.53
CA THR A 522 6.02 6.50 16.72
C THR A 522 4.89 7.20 17.44
N ARG A 523 3.95 7.73 16.69
CA ARG A 523 2.63 8.14 17.22
C ARG A 523 1.54 7.57 16.31
N GLU A 524 0.35 7.52 16.81
CA GLU A 524 -0.82 7.35 15.97
C GLU A 524 -1.31 8.72 15.47
N HIS A 525 -1.94 8.72 14.29
CA HIS A 525 -2.51 9.93 13.70
C HIS A 525 -3.78 10.36 14.43
#